data_e7d15f7836de45ecb2da2dffc3ca50e2
#
_entry.id   e7d15f7836de45ecb2da2dffc3ca50e2
#
_cell.length_a   1.000
_cell.length_b   1.000
_cell.length_c   1.000
_cell.angle_alpha   90.00
_cell.angle_beta   90.00
_cell.angle_gamma   90.00
#
_symmetry.space_group_name_H-M   'P 1'
#
loop_
_entity.id
_entity.type
_entity.pdbx_description
1 polymer ?
#
loop_
_entity_poly.entity_id
_entity_poly.type
_entity_poly.pdbx_seq_one_letter_code
_entity_poly.pdbx_strand_id
1 'polypeptide(L)'
;MSTPDTIVLIHGFWVTPRSWEHWKARYEAKGFTVHTPAYPGFEVEVEALRDDPTPIADLTLEGIVSHLEAFLATLDSAPIIMGHSAGGAFTQVVMDHGYGAAGVVLNSAPTEGIRATPWTQLRSVFPVLKNPANHHRAVGFDAEQWTYAFTNTYTEEESAAFYERYHIPASGRVLFDSVLANFQPGHQGAWVDFKNADRAPLLFLSGSEDHIMPPSVQASNVKHYQGAGTVTEHETYEGRPHLMVAGPGWEEIADHALEWALSHAGERGATGSNAS
;
A
#
# COMPACT_ATOMS: atom_id res chain seq x y z
N MET A 1 25.10 9.83 5.41
CA MET A 1 24.57 8.89 4.40
C MET A 1 24.24 9.69 3.16
N SER A 2 24.34 9.11 1.95
CA SER A 2 23.94 9.80 0.71
C SER A 2 22.41 9.92 0.70
N THR A 3 21.90 11.02 0.13
CA THR A 3 20.46 11.17 -0.13
C THR A 3 19.98 10.04 -1.04
N PRO A 4 18.86 9.36 -0.75
CA PRO A 4 18.32 8.35 -1.65
C PRO A 4 18.01 8.92 -3.04
N ASP A 5 18.39 8.20 -4.08
CA ASP A 5 18.13 8.51 -5.48
C ASP A 5 17.15 7.54 -6.14
N THR A 6 16.74 6.54 -5.39
CA THR A 6 15.87 5.45 -5.85
C THR A 6 14.57 5.42 -5.06
N ILE A 7 13.45 5.28 -5.78
CA ILE A 7 12.08 5.20 -5.22
C ILE A 7 11.44 3.91 -5.70
N VAL A 8 10.78 3.20 -4.78
CA VAL A 8 10.00 1.99 -5.07
C VAL A 8 8.53 2.27 -4.74
N LEU A 9 7.63 2.10 -5.72
CA LEU A 9 6.19 2.34 -5.59
C LEU A 9 5.44 1.01 -5.62
N ILE A 10 4.80 0.64 -4.51
CA ILE A 10 4.12 -0.65 -4.33
C ILE A 10 2.61 -0.44 -4.46
N HIS A 11 1.99 -1.09 -5.47
CA HIS A 11 0.57 -0.91 -5.78
C HIS A 11 -0.37 -1.65 -4.82
N GLY A 12 -1.65 -1.27 -4.82
CA GLY A 12 -2.70 -1.92 -4.06
C GLY A 12 -3.30 -3.14 -4.74
N PHE A 13 -4.35 -3.74 -4.10
CA PHE A 13 -5.23 -4.69 -4.76
C PHE A 13 -6.23 -3.98 -5.66
N TRP A 14 -6.82 -4.70 -6.61
CA TRP A 14 -7.74 -4.22 -7.65
C TRP A 14 -7.13 -3.22 -8.63
N VAL A 15 -5.82 -2.95 -8.52
CA VAL A 15 -5.03 -2.12 -9.45
C VAL A 15 -3.68 -2.80 -9.72
N THR A 16 -2.96 -2.32 -10.74
CA THR A 16 -1.63 -2.79 -11.12
C THR A 16 -0.60 -1.69 -10.88
N PRO A 17 0.71 -1.92 -11.16
CA PRO A 17 1.72 -0.87 -11.19
C PRO A 17 1.33 0.36 -12.03
N ARG A 18 0.41 0.21 -13.02
CA ARG A 18 -0.11 1.33 -13.82
C ARG A 18 -0.74 2.44 -12.96
N SER A 19 -1.28 2.12 -11.77
CA SER A 19 -1.83 3.14 -10.87
C SER A 19 -0.81 4.18 -10.41
N TRP A 20 0.47 3.88 -10.51
CA TRP A 20 1.57 4.75 -10.16
C TRP A 20 2.17 5.51 -11.35
N GLU A 21 1.64 5.39 -12.57
CA GLU A 21 2.25 5.95 -13.78
C GLU A 21 2.55 7.44 -13.69
N HIS A 22 1.66 8.23 -13.10
CA HIS A 22 1.83 9.66 -12.94
C HIS A 22 2.91 10.01 -11.90
N TRP A 23 2.94 9.31 -10.77
CA TRP A 23 3.97 9.48 -9.75
C TRP A 23 5.34 9.08 -10.27
N LYS A 24 5.41 7.95 -10.98
CA LYS A 24 6.64 7.49 -11.62
C LYS A 24 7.19 8.57 -12.56
N ALA A 25 6.39 9.04 -13.51
CA ALA A 25 6.80 10.08 -14.43
C ALA A 25 7.24 11.39 -13.74
N ARG A 26 6.51 11.79 -12.66
CA ARG A 26 6.84 12.99 -11.89
C ARG A 26 8.18 12.87 -11.17
N TYR A 27 8.46 11.74 -10.55
CA TYR A 27 9.69 11.53 -9.81
C TYR A 27 10.90 11.29 -10.74
N GLU A 28 10.69 10.60 -11.86
CA GLU A 28 11.72 10.47 -12.90
C GLU A 28 12.10 11.83 -13.49
N ALA A 29 11.12 12.73 -13.68
CA ALA A 29 11.38 14.11 -14.12
C ALA A 29 12.18 14.95 -13.11
N LYS A 30 12.17 14.55 -11.82
CA LYS A 30 12.98 15.13 -10.74
C LYS A 30 14.37 14.47 -10.61
N GLY A 31 14.69 13.47 -11.44
CA GLY A 31 16.00 12.81 -11.50
C GLY A 31 16.12 11.54 -10.65
N PHE A 32 15.02 11.00 -10.11
CA PHE A 32 15.04 9.74 -9.36
C PHE A 32 14.95 8.53 -10.28
N THR A 33 15.57 7.43 -9.89
CA THR A 33 15.29 6.11 -10.45
C THR A 33 14.03 5.55 -9.78
N VAL A 34 12.98 5.28 -10.56
CA VAL A 34 11.68 4.86 -10.00
C VAL A 34 11.30 3.46 -10.47
N HIS A 35 11.10 2.57 -9.52
CA HIS A 35 10.65 1.21 -9.75
C HIS A 35 9.20 1.02 -9.28
N THR A 36 8.45 0.27 -10.07
CA THR A 36 7.07 -0.12 -9.77
C THR A 36 6.95 -1.64 -9.89
N PRO A 37 7.51 -2.42 -8.92
CA PRO A 37 7.49 -3.87 -9.01
C PRO A 37 6.06 -4.40 -9.10
N ALA A 38 5.82 -5.25 -10.09
CA ALA A 38 4.59 -6.01 -10.20
C ALA A 38 4.61 -7.20 -9.23
N TYR A 39 3.47 -7.57 -8.64
CA TYR A 39 3.36 -8.84 -7.93
C TYR A 39 3.41 -10.01 -8.90
N PRO A 40 3.72 -11.24 -8.45
CA PRO A 40 3.70 -12.41 -9.32
C PRO A 40 2.37 -12.53 -10.06
N GLY A 41 2.41 -12.63 -11.38
CA GLY A 41 1.25 -12.67 -12.26
C GLY A 41 0.69 -11.32 -12.70
N PHE A 42 1.24 -10.20 -12.17
CA PHE A 42 0.85 -8.84 -12.56
C PHE A 42 1.82 -8.22 -13.62
N GLU A 43 2.68 -9.02 -14.21
CA GLU A 43 3.67 -8.57 -15.21
C GLU A 43 3.04 -8.31 -16.59
N VAL A 44 1.71 -8.39 -16.68
CA VAL A 44 0.94 -8.17 -17.90
C VAL A 44 0.07 -6.92 -17.80
N GLU A 45 -0.52 -6.51 -18.92
CA GLU A 45 -1.36 -5.33 -18.99
C GLU A 45 -2.71 -5.52 -18.24
N VAL A 46 -3.31 -4.41 -17.79
CA VAL A 46 -4.60 -4.38 -17.08
C VAL A 46 -5.69 -5.16 -17.84
N GLU A 47 -5.75 -4.97 -19.16
CA GLU A 47 -6.72 -5.58 -20.05
C GLU A 47 -6.59 -7.13 -20.04
N ALA A 48 -5.36 -7.64 -20.03
CA ALA A 48 -5.10 -9.08 -19.99
C ALA A 48 -5.54 -9.70 -18.65
N LEU A 49 -5.34 -9.02 -17.52
CA LEU A 49 -5.80 -9.48 -16.21
C LEU A 49 -7.31 -9.39 -16.02
N ARG A 50 -8.00 -8.53 -16.75
CA ARG A 50 -9.47 -8.52 -16.79
C ARG A 50 -10.02 -9.71 -17.57
N ASP A 51 -9.37 -10.04 -18.68
CA ASP A 51 -9.78 -11.16 -19.54
C ASP A 51 -9.49 -12.51 -18.89
N ASP A 52 -8.31 -12.67 -18.29
CA ASP A 52 -7.91 -13.87 -17.55
C ASP A 52 -7.17 -13.53 -16.24
N PRO A 53 -7.87 -13.44 -15.10
CA PRO A 53 -7.26 -13.19 -13.81
C PRO A 53 -6.73 -14.47 -13.12
N THR A 54 -6.72 -15.61 -13.79
CA THR A 54 -6.25 -16.89 -13.21
C THR A 54 -4.83 -16.80 -12.62
N PRO A 55 -3.85 -16.12 -13.27
CA PRO A 55 -2.48 -16.04 -12.73
C PRO A 55 -2.37 -15.42 -11.34
N ILE A 56 -3.33 -14.57 -10.95
CA ILE A 56 -3.31 -13.85 -9.67
C ILE A 56 -4.26 -14.44 -8.61
N ALA A 57 -5.03 -15.49 -8.95
CA ALA A 57 -6.07 -16.01 -8.06
C ALA A 57 -5.52 -16.63 -6.75
N ASP A 58 -4.37 -17.30 -6.83
CA ASP A 58 -3.79 -18.06 -5.71
C ASP A 58 -2.62 -17.35 -5.00
N LEU A 59 -2.49 -16.03 -5.16
CA LEU A 59 -1.48 -15.25 -4.46
C LEU A 59 -1.64 -15.39 -2.94
N THR A 60 -0.51 -15.33 -2.23
CA THR A 60 -0.46 -15.29 -0.76
C THR A 60 0.25 -14.03 -0.28
N LEU A 61 -0.03 -13.60 0.96
CA LEU A 61 0.65 -12.48 1.59
C LEU A 61 2.17 -12.71 1.64
N GLU A 62 2.59 -13.89 2.09
CA GLU A 62 4.00 -14.29 2.21
C GLU A 62 4.69 -14.34 0.84
N GLY A 63 3.98 -14.82 -0.19
CA GLY A 63 4.50 -14.87 -1.55
C GLY A 63 4.77 -13.50 -2.12
N ILE A 64 3.86 -12.53 -1.87
CA ILE A 64 4.04 -11.14 -2.29
C ILE A 64 5.20 -10.48 -1.51
N VAL A 65 5.24 -10.64 -0.19
CA VAL A 65 6.32 -10.07 0.64
C VAL A 65 7.68 -10.62 0.19
N SER A 66 7.83 -11.94 0.07
CA SER A 66 9.09 -12.56 -0.38
C SER A 66 9.52 -12.08 -1.76
N HIS A 67 8.57 -11.88 -2.67
CA HIS A 67 8.86 -11.34 -4.01
C HIS A 67 9.36 -9.88 -3.94
N LEU A 68 8.72 -9.04 -3.13
CA LEU A 68 9.15 -7.65 -2.93
C LEU A 68 10.54 -7.58 -2.28
N GLU A 69 10.80 -8.40 -1.27
CA GLU A 69 12.11 -8.48 -0.60
C GLU A 69 13.21 -8.94 -1.57
N ALA A 70 12.94 -9.95 -2.39
CA ALA A 70 13.87 -10.40 -3.40
C ALA A 70 14.21 -9.28 -4.39
N PHE A 71 13.22 -8.49 -4.81
CA PHE A 71 13.43 -7.30 -5.64
C PHE A 71 14.26 -6.24 -4.89
N LEU A 72 13.87 -5.86 -3.66
CA LEU A 72 14.56 -4.82 -2.87
C LEU A 72 16.01 -5.19 -2.59
N ALA A 73 16.31 -6.48 -2.40
CA ALA A 73 17.66 -6.98 -2.21
C ALA A 73 18.58 -6.83 -3.45
N THR A 74 18.02 -6.57 -4.64
CA THR A 74 18.80 -6.30 -5.86
C THR A 74 19.27 -4.86 -5.98
N LEU A 75 18.77 -3.95 -5.15
CA LEU A 75 19.08 -2.53 -5.22
C LEU A 75 20.41 -2.22 -4.52
N ASP A 76 21.23 -1.36 -5.13
CA ASP A 76 22.56 -1.00 -4.61
C ASP A 76 22.51 -0.14 -3.34
N SER A 77 21.38 0.54 -3.09
CA SER A 77 21.17 1.42 -1.94
C SER A 77 19.74 1.30 -1.40
N ALA A 78 19.55 1.68 -0.12
CA ALA A 78 18.23 1.69 0.48
C ALA A 78 17.32 2.74 -0.19
N PRO A 79 16.21 2.35 -0.85
CA PRO A 79 15.31 3.26 -1.54
C PRO A 79 14.37 3.98 -0.58
N ILE A 80 13.69 5.03 -1.07
CA ILE A 80 12.40 5.45 -0.51
C ILE A 80 11.35 4.45 -0.98
N ILE A 81 10.53 3.91 -0.06
CA ILE A 81 9.47 2.96 -0.40
C ILE A 81 8.12 3.62 -0.16
N MET A 82 7.28 3.66 -1.19
CA MET A 82 5.92 4.21 -1.07
C MET A 82 4.90 3.15 -1.46
N GLY A 83 3.84 3.00 -0.67
CA GLY A 83 2.82 1.99 -0.94
C GLY A 83 1.40 2.51 -0.79
N HIS A 84 0.51 2.08 -1.70
CA HIS A 84 -0.91 2.43 -1.67
C HIS A 84 -1.76 1.22 -1.28
N SER A 85 -2.73 1.41 -0.40
CA SER A 85 -3.69 0.36 -0.01
C SER A 85 -2.98 -0.90 0.54
N ALA A 86 -3.15 -2.07 -0.05
CA ALA A 86 -2.40 -3.27 0.30
C ALA A 86 -0.89 -3.09 0.16
N GLY A 87 -0.44 -2.33 -0.85
CA GLY A 87 0.97 -1.93 -1.00
C GLY A 87 1.50 -1.14 0.19
N GLY A 88 0.63 -0.38 0.89
CA GLY A 88 0.97 0.28 2.14
C GLY A 88 1.24 -0.70 3.28
N ALA A 89 0.45 -1.77 3.40
CA ALA A 89 0.72 -2.83 4.38
C ALA A 89 2.03 -3.56 4.07
N PHE A 90 2.28 -3.90 2.79
CA PHE A 90 3.54 -4.52 2.38
C PHE A 90 4.74 -3.59 2.59
N THR A 91 4.58 -2.28 2.37
CA THR A 91 5.62 -1.28 2.71
C THR A 91 5.96 -1.36 4.19
N GLN A 92 4.97 -1.42 5.08
CA GLN A 92 5.21 -1.54 6.52
C GLN A 92 5.99 -2.83 6.85
N VAL A 93 5.63 -3.96 6.24
CA VAL A 93 6.29 -5.26 6.47
C VAL A 93 7.75 -5.24 5.99
N VAL A 94 8.03 -4.82 4.77
CA VAL A 94 9.41 -4.81 4.25
C VAL A 94 10.28 -3.80 5.00
N MET A 95 9.71 -2.69 5.48
CA MET A 95 10.42 -1.74 6.33
C MET A 95 10.74 -2.32 7.71
N ASP A 96 9.83 -3.10 8.30
CA ASP A 96 10.08 -3.83 9.55
C ASP A 96 11.22 -4.84 9.40
N HIS A 97 11.34 -5.44 8.22
CA HIS A 97 12.43 -6.35 7.87
C HIS A 97 13.75 -5.63 7.50
N GLY A 98 13.80 -4.29 7.65
CA GLY A 98 15.03 -3.50 7.52
C GLY A 98 15.29 -2.90 6.15
N TYR A 99 14.36 -3.03 5.19
CA TYR A 99 14.46 -2.39 3.88
C TYR A 99 14.05 -0.91 3.95
N GLY A 100 14.55 -0.12 3.01
CA GLY A 100 14.19 1.28 2.81
C GLY A 100 14.96 2.28 3.69
N ALA A 101 15.05 3.52 3.20
CA ALA A 101 15.63 4.67 3.89
C ALA A 101 14.53 5.54 4.56
N ALA A 102 13.35 5.58 3.97
CA ALA A 102 12.12 6.17 4.50
C ALA A 102 10.92 5.50 3.80
N GLY A 103 9.78 5.47 4.46
CA GLY A 103 8.53 4.93 3.91
C GLY A 103 7.39 5.93 3.93
N VAL A 104 6.53 5.86 2.90
CA VAL A 104 5.26 6.58 2.85
C VAL A 104 4.15 5.62 2.48
N VAL A 105 3.09 5.58 3.28
CA VAL A 105 1.94 4.72 3.00
C VAL A 105 0.69 5.55 2.82
N LEU A 106 0.01 5.34 1.69
CA LEU A 106 -1.18 6.08 1.28
C LEU A 106 -2.41 5.19 1.42
N ASN A 107 -3.38 5.62 2.21
CA ASN A 107 -4.61 4.83 2.44
C ASN A 107 -4.30 3.35 2.73
N SER A 108 -3.31 3.09 3.60
CA SER A 108 -2.75 1.77 3.83
C SER A 108 -3.78 0.77 4.33
N ALA A 109 -3.74 -0.45 3.79
CA ALA A 109 -4.39 -1.57 4.45
C ALA A 109 -3.78 -1.79 5.86
N PRO A 110 -4.58 -2.30 6.81
CA PRO A 110 -4.07 -2.60 8.14
C PRO A 110 -3.10 -3.78 8.10
N THR A 111 -2.05 -3.70 8.92
CA THR A 111 -1.20 -4.84 9.23
C THR A 111 -1.84 -5.72 10.31
N GLU A 112 -1.27 -6.90 10.54
CA GLU A 112 -1.76 -7.81 11.59
C GLU A 112 -1.73 -7.14 12.96
N GLY A 113 -2.76 -7.39 13.76
CA GLY A 113 -2.96 -6.76 15.08
C GLY A 113 -3.90 -5.56 15.05
N ILE A 114 -4.12 -4.94 13.90
CA ILE A 114 -5.06 -3.82 13.74
C ILE A 114 -6.49 -4.39 13.61
N ARG A 115 -7.36 -4.04 14.56
CA ARG A 115 -8.74 -4.58 14.66
C ARG A 115 -9.83 -3.57 14.34
N ALA A 116 -9.46 -2.38 13.87
CA ALA A 116 -10.44 -1.39 13.43
C ALA A 116 -11.12 -1.88 12.15
N THR A 117 -12.43 -2.11 12.21
CA THR A 117 -13.26 -2.58 11.07
C THR A 117 -14.49 -1.69 10.91
N PRO A 118 -14.33 -0.45 10.40
CA PRO A 118 -15.45 0.46 10.18
C PRO A 118 -16.48 -0.10 9.20
N TRP A 119 -17.73 0.35 9.32
CA TRP A 119 -18.83 -0.12 8.46
C TRP A 119 -18.56 0.12 6.97
N THR A 120 -17.99 1.26 6.60
CA THR A 120 -17.64 1.58 5.20
C THR A 120 -16.65 0.57 4.64
N GLN A 121 -15.62 0.18 5.41
CA GLN A 121 -14.67 -0.86 5.03
C GLN A 121 -15.37 -2.21 4.81
N LEU A 122 -16.19 -2.65 5.78
CA LEU A 122 -16.93 -3.91 5.63
C LEU A 122 -17.82 -3.91 4.40
N ARG A 123 -18.53 -2.80 4.13
CA ARG A 123 -19.36 -2.66 2.94
C ARG A 123 -18.53 -2.74 1.66
N SER A 124 -17.35 -2.11 1.62
CA SER A 124 -16.46 -2.11 0.46
C SER A 124 -15.94 -3.51 0.11
N VAL A 125 -15.58 -4.33 1.11
CA VAL A 125 -15.03 -5.68 0.88
C VAL A 125 -16.09 -6.77 0.85
N PHE A 126 -17.32 -6.48 1.27
CA PHE A 126 -18.42 -7.45 1.31
C PHE A 126 -18.70 -8.16 0.00
N PRO A 127 -18.63 -7.53 -1.19
CA PRO A 127 -18.81 -8.22 -2.46
C PRO A 127 -17.90 -9.43 -2.63
N VAL A 128 -16.67 -9.37 -2.11
CA VAL A 128 -15.71 -10.47 -2.14
C VAL A 128 -15.97 -11.48 -1.01
N LEU A 129 -16.13 -11.00 0.22
CA LEU A 129 -16.21 -11.85 1.42
C LEU A 129 -17.54 -12.60 1.57
N LYS A 130 -18.63 -12.14 0.94
CA LYS A 130 -19.96 -12.77 1.05
C LYS A 130 -20.03 -14.21 0.52
N ASN A 131 -19.08 -14.61 -0.32
CA ASN A 131 -19.04 -15.96 -0.89
C ASN A 131 -17.69 -16.63 -0.55
N PRO A 132 -17.66 -17.65 0.32
CA PRO A 132 -16.44 -18.37 0.68
C PRO A 132 -15.69 -19.00 -0.51
N ALA A 133 -16.39 -19.35 -1.61
CA ALA A 133 -15.74 -19.86 -2.82
C ALA A 133 -14.82 -18.81 -3.49
N ASN A 134 -14.97 -17.55 -3.18
CA ASN A 134 -14.09 -16.48 -3.65
C ASN A 134 -12.67 -16.60 -3.10
N HIS A 135 -12.44 -17.35 -2.01
CA HIS A 135 -11.10 -17.63 -1.50
C HIS A 135 -10.16 -18.25 -2.57
N HIS A 136 -10.70 -18.96 -3.54
CA HIS A 136 -9.94 -19.62 -4.62
C HIS A 136 -10.11 -18.94 -5.98
N ARG A 137 -10.48 -17.66 -5.99
CA ARG A 137 -10.74 -16.91 -7.22
C ARG A 137 -10.17 -15.50 -7.13
N ALA A 138 -9.86 -14.92 -8.28
CA ALA A 138 -9.74 -13.48 -8.37
C ALA A 138 -11.14 -12.86 -8.53
N VAL A 139 -11.44 -11.81 -7.76
CA VAL A 139 -12.75 -11.17 -7.71
C VAL A 139 -12.59 -9.66 -7.93
N GLY A 140 -13.31 -9.13 -8.91
CA GLY A 140 -13.35 -7.70 -9.22
C GLY A 140 -14.55 -7.00 -8.57
N PHE A 141 -14.57 -5.68 -8.70
CA PHE A 141 -15.72 -4.84 -8.44
C PHE A 141 -16.47 -4.54 -9.74
N ASP A 142 -17.78 -4.40 -9.69
CA ASP A 142 -18.51 -3.68 -10.73
C ASP A 142 -18.30 -2.16 -10.59
N ALA A 143 -18.81 -1.39 -11.56
CA ALA A 143 -18.58 0.06 -11.59
C ALA A 143 -19.17 0.78 -10.36
N GLU A 144 -20.32 0.33 -9.83
CA GLU A 144 -20.94 0.93 -8.64
C GLU A 144 -20.13 0.64 -7.37
N GLN A 145 -19.66 -0.60 -7.23
CA GLN A 145 -18.80 -1.03 -6.13
C GLN A 145 -17.45 -0.31 -6.15
N TRP A 146 -16.87 -0.13 -7.35
CA TRP A 146 -15.65 0.64 -7.55
C TRP A 146 -15.83 2.09 -7.14
N THR A 147 -16.89 2.75 -7.65
CA THR A 147 -17.20 4.13 -7.30
C THR A 147 -17.34 4.27 -5.79
N TYR A 148 -18.09 3.39 -5.14
CA TYR A 148 -18.26 3.44 -3.69
C TYR A 148 -16.93 3.27 -2.94
N ALA A 149 -16.08 2.32 -3.33
CA ALA A 149 -14.89 1.94 -2.59
C ALA A 149 -13.67 2.82 -2.90
N PHE A 150 -13.49 3.25 -4.16
CA PHE A 150 -12.26 3.86 -4.64
C PHE A 150 -12.39 5.34 -5.03
N THR A 151 -13.53 5.76 -5.57
CA THR A 151 -13.67 7.04 -6.27
C THR A 151 -14.92 7.83 -5.87
N ASN A 152 -15.42 7.61 -4.67
CA ASN A 152 -16.70 8.14 -4.16
C ASN A 152 -16.80 9.67 -4.10
N THR A 153 -15.69 10.40 -4.25
CA THR A 153 -15.68 11.88 -4.30
C THR A 153 -15.40 12.44 -5.69
N TYR A 154 -15.17 11.57 -6.67
CA TYR A 154 -14.93 11.97 -8.05
C TYR A 154 -16.26 12.01 -8.84
N THR A 155 -16.26 12.71 -9.96
CA THR A 155 -17.42 12.70 -10.87
C THR A 155 -17.63 11.30 -11.45
N GLU A 156 -18.84 11.03 -11.94
CA GLU A 156 -19.18 9.75 -12.57
C GLU A 156 -18.28 9.48 -13.80
N GLU A 157 -17.97 10.52 -14.58
CA GLU A 157 -17.08 10.42 -15.73
C GLU A 157 -15.65 10.08 -15.33
N GLU A 158 -15.09 10.74 -14.31
CA GLU A 158 -13.77 10.45 -13.76
C GLU A 158 -13.72 9.04 -13.19
N SER A 159 -14.72 8.65 -12.40
CA SER A 159 -14.81 7.30 -11.81
C SER A 159 -14.82 6.22 -12.89
N ALA A 160 -15.62 6.40 -13.95
CA ALA A 160 -15.68 5.46 -15.07
C ALA A 160 -14.34 5.38 -15.82
N ALA A 161 -13.67 6.52 -16.04
CA ALA A 161 -12.36 6.56 -16.68
C ALA A 161 -11.28 5.84 -15.85
N PHE A 162 -11.27 6.03 -14.52
CA PHE A 162 -10.34 5.34 -13.63
C PHE A 162 -10.65 3.85 -13.52
N TYR A 163 -11.92 3.46 -13.48
CA TYR A 163 -12.32 2.06 -13.53
C TYR A 163 -11.76 1.37 -14.77
N GLU A 164 -11.98 1.97 -15.93
CA GLU A 164 -11.51 1.43 -17.20
C GLU A 164 -9.99 1.38 -17.30
N ARG A 165 -9.29 2.35 -16.71
CA ARG A 165 -7.84 2.42 -16.80
C ARG A 165 -7.11 1.50 -15.83
N TYR A 166 -7.61 1.32 -14.61
CA TYR A 166 -6.85 0.72 -13.51
C TYR A 166 -7.44 -0.54 -12.92
N HIS A 167 -8.78 -0.70 -12.94
CA HIS A 167 -9.42 -1.80 -12.25
C HIS A 167 -9.09 -3.17 -12.87
N ILE A 168 -8.74 -4.11 -12.00
CA ILE A 168 -8.60 -5.54 -12.26
C ILE A 168 -9.24 -6.35 -11.14
N PRO A 169 -9.57 -7.63 -11.33
CA PRO A 169 -9.85 -8.53 -10.21
C PRO A 169 -8.64 -8.65 -9.27
N ALA A 170 -8.88 -8.97 -8.01
CA ALA A 170 -7.83 -9.23 -7.03
C ALA A 170 -8.00 -10.61 -6.40
N SER A 171 -6.91 -11.20 -5.89
CA SER A 171 -6.92 -12.50 -5.21
C SER A 171 -7.87 -12.46 -4.01
N GLY A 172 -8.90 -13.29 -4.05
CA GLY A 172 -9.77 -13.48 -2.89
C GLY A 172 -9.02 -14.11 -1.73
N ARG A 173 -8.09 -15.03 -2.01
CA ARG A 173 -7.26 -15.67 -0.99
C ARG A 173 -6.55 -14.63 -0.11
N VAL A 174 -5.83 -13.70 -0.71
CA VAL A 174 -5.11 -12.66 0.04
C VAL A 174 -6.07 -11.84 0.91
N LEU A 175 -7.27 -11.50 0.39
CA LEU A 175 -8.25 -10.74 1.18
C LEU A 175 -8.80 -11.56 2.35
N PHE A 176 -9.17 -12.84 2.13
CA PHE A 176 -9.63 -13.72 3.20
C PHE A 176 -8.54 -13.93 4.25
N ASP A 177 -7.30 -14.20 3.83
CA ASP A 177 -6.17 -14.42 4.74
C ASP A 177 -5.88 -13.15 5.56
N SER A 178 -5.93 -11.96 4.95
CA SER A 178 -5.77 -10.68 5.66
C SER A 178 -6.85 -10.46 6.73
N VAL A 179 -8.12 -10.76 6.42
CA VAL A 179 -9.22 -10.63 7.38
C VAL A 179 -9.10 -11.64 8.52
N LEU A 180 -8.65 -12.85 8.22
CA LEU A 180 -8.53 -13.94 9.18
C LEU A 180 -7.22 -13.90 9.98
N ALA A 181 -6.21 -13.14 9.57
CA ALA A 181 -4.90 -13.06 10.21
C ALA A 181 -5.00 -12.83 11.73
N ASN A 182 -5.85 -11.90 12.15
CA ASN A 182 -6.05 -11.57 13.56
C ASN A 182 -6.71 -12.68 14.40
N PHE A 183 -7.18 -13.75 13.78
CA PHE A 183 -7.85 -14.88 14.43
C PHE A 183 -7.03 -16.17 14.36
N GLN A 184 -5.91 -16.16 13.66
CA GLN A 184 -5.02 -17.31 13.53
C GLN A 184 -3.89 -17.25 14.58
N PRO A 185 -3.42 -18.40 15.10
CA PRO A 185 -2.29 -18.43 16.02
C PRO A 185 -0.97 -18.14 15.28
N GLY A 186 -0.04 -17.47 15.97
CA GLY A 186 1.25 -17.09 15.42
C GLY A 186 1.17 -15.81 14.59
N HIS A 187 2.24 -15.48 13.90
CA HIS A 187 2.33 -14.33 13.00
C HIS A 187 2.05 -14.76 11.56
N GLN A 188 1.31 -13.94 10.84
CA GLN A 188 0.95 -14.16 9.46
C GLN A 188 1.74 -13.20 8.55
N GLY A 189 1.60 -13.32 7.22
CA GLY A 189 2.40 -12.56 6.25
C GLY A 189 2.25 -11.04 6.27
N ALA A 190 1.31 -10.50 7.03
CA ALA A 190 1.16 -9.05 7.24
C ALA A 190 1.57 -8.59 8.65
N TRP A 191 2.29 -9.42 9.39
CA TRP A 191 2.77 -9.07 10.74
C TRP A 191 3.93 -8.08 10.67
N VAL A 192 3.97 -7.17 11.65
CA VAL A 192 5.07 -6.24 11.89
C VAL A 192 5.35 -6.13 13.39
N ASP A 193 6.62 -5.96 13.77
CA ASP A 193 6.96 -5.52 15.11
C ASP A 193 6.76 -4.00 15.23
N PHE A 194 5.63 -3.60 15.76
CA PHE A 194 5.34 -2.18 15.99
C PHE A 194 6.33 -1.48 16.93
N LYS A 195 7.20 -2.22 17.62
CA LYS A 195 8.21 -1.67 18.53
C LYS A 195 9.62 -1.72 17.97
N ASN A 196 9.77 -2.16 16.73
CA ASN A 196 11.08 -2.17 16.05
C ASN A 196 11.65 -0.73 15.94
N ALA A 197 12.67 -0.45 16.75
CA ALA A 197 13.34 0.85 16.79
C ALA A 197 14.35 1.04 15.64
N ASP A 198 14.73 -0.04 14.96
CA ASP A 198 15.71 -0.01 13.86
C ASP A 198 15.04 0.23 12.50
N ARG A 199 13.72 0.26 12.45
CA ARG A 199 12.93 0.58 11.25
C ARG A 199 13.21 2.02 10.81
N ALA A 200 13.28 2.26 9.51
CA ALA A 200 13.34 3.61 8.95
C ALA A 200 12.04 4.41 9.23
N PRO A 201 12.08 5.76 9.18
CA PRO A 201 10.91 6.63 9.35
C PRO A 201 9.75 6.27 8.43
N LEU A 202 8.51 6.47 8.91
CA LEU A 202 7.28 6.10 8.22
C LEU A 202 6.22 7.20 8.31
N LEU A 203 5.72 7.65 7.17
CA LEU A 203 4.60 8.58 7.05
C LEU A 203 3.34 7.85 6.59
N PHE A 204 2.23 8.09 7.27
CA PHE A 204 0.89 7.69 6.85
C PHE A 204 0.16 8.88 6.24
N LEU A 205 -0.31 8.75 5.01
CA LEU A 205 -1.18 9.71 4.35
C LEU A 205 -2.55 9.07 4.14
N SER A 206 -3.61 9.71 4.61
CA SER A 206 -4.97 9.19 4.50
C SER A 206 -5.93 10.18 3.84
N GLY A 207 -6.87 9.67 3.05
CA GLY A 207 -7.99 10.45 2.55
C GLY A 207 -9.15 10.45 3.54
N SER A 208 -9.76 11.62 3.83
CA SER A 208 -10.87 11.72 4.80
C SER A 208 -12.11 10.97 4.34
N GLU A 209 -12.29 10.80 3.03
CA GLU A 209 -13.44 10.15 2.40
C GLU A 209 -13.15 8.72 1.94
N ASP A 210 -12.06 8.12 2.39
CA ASP A 210 -11.74 6.73 2.05
C ASP A 210 -12.75 5.77 2.70
N HIS A 211 -13.49 5.04 1.89
CA HIS A 211 -14.47 4.07 2.36
C HIS A 211 -13.88 2.68 2.63
N ILE A 212 -12.79 2.31 1.95
CA ILE A 212 -12.19 0.98 2.09
C ILE A 212 -11.12 0.95 3.19
N MET A 213 -10.31 2.01 3.31
CA MET A 213 -9.30 2.18 4.37
C MET A 213 -9.50 3.52 5.11
N PRO A 214 -10.63 3.71 5.82
CA PRO A 214 -10.98 4.99 6.43
C PRO A 214 -9.91 5.54 7.38
N PRO A 215 -9.88 6.86 7.65
CA PRO A 215 -8.91 7.48 8.55
C PRO A 215 -8.81 6.83 9.95
N SER A 216 -9.92 6.24 10.44
CA SER A 216 -9.92 5.51 11.71
C SER A 216 -9.06 4.24 11.70
N VAL A 217 -8.94 3.58 10.55
CA VAL A 217 -8.02 2.43 10.35
C VAL A 217 -6.58 2.93 10.38
N GLN A 218 -6.29 4.03 9.68
CA GLN A 218 -4.94 4.64 9.67
C GLN A 218 -4.54 5.10 11.07
N ALA A 219 -5.41 5.82 11.77
CA ALA A 219 -5.16 6.28 13.14
C ALA A 219 -4.93 5.10 14.10
N SER A 220 -5.67 4.00 13.94
CA SER A 220 -5.46 2.78 14.72
C SER A 220 -4.09 2.16 14.44
N ASN A 221 -3.68 2.10 13.17
CA ASN A 221 -2.38 1.57 12.75
C ASN A 221 -1.24 2.41 13.36
N VAL A 222 -1.25 3.72 13.15
CA VAL A 222 -0.26 4.67 13.68
C VAL A 222 -0.14 4.58 15.21
N LYS A 223 -1.27 4.42 15.91
CA LYS A 223 -1.28 4.30 17.37
C LYS A 223 -0.43 3.12 17.87
N HIS A 224 -0.36 2.01 17.13
CA HIS A 224 0.44 0.86 17.53
C HIS A 224 1.94 1.15 17.45
N TYR A 225 2.38 2.04 16.56
CA TYR A 225 3.77 2.47 16.44
C TYR A 225 4.22 3.46 17.52
N GLN A 226 3.31 4.00 18.34
CA GLN A 226 3.67 4.95 19.40
C GLN A 226 4.68 4.34 20.37
N GLY A 227 5.80 5.05 20.59
CA GLY A 227 6.88 4.62 21.47
C GLY A 227 7.83 3.57 20.85
N ALA A 228 7.83 3.43 19.54
CA ALA A 228 8.77 2.56 18.82
C ALA A 228 10.24 3.09 18.80
N GLY A 229 10.46 4.36 19.15
CA GLY A 229 11.80 4.96 19.13
C GLY A 229 12.24 5.46 17.75
N THR A 230 11.42 5.30 16.72
CA THR A 230 11.61 5.86 15.38
C THR A 230 10.41 6.70 14.95
N VAL A 231 10.62 7.58 13.98
CA VAL A 231 9.59 8.51 13.50
C VAL A 231 8.43 7.75 12.86
N THR A 232 7.22 8.09 13.28
CA THR A 232 5.97 7.68 12.61
C THR A 232 5.00 8.85 12.68
N GLU A 233 4.62 9.37 11.52
CA GLU A 233 3.72 10.51 11.38
C GLU A 233 2.47 10.15 10.60
N HIS A 234 1.42 10.95 10.76
CA HIS A 234 0.14 10.73 10.07
C HIS A 234 -0.48 12.06 9.70
N GLU A 235 -0.87 12.18 8.43
CA GLU A 235 -1.63 13.32 7.92
C GLU A 235 -2.87 12.86 7.16
N THR A 236 -3.92 13.68 7.19
CA THR A 236 -5.17 13.42 6.50
C THR A 236 -5.46 14.50 5.49
N TYR A 237 -5.73 14.11 4.26
CA TYR A 237 -6.15 14.98 3.16
C TYR A 237 -7.67 15.03 3.06
N GLU A 238 -8.23 16.19 3.29
CA GLU A 238 -9.68 16.40 3.25
C GLU A 238 -10.26 16.18 1.85
N GLY A 239 -11.41 15.53 1.79
CA GLY A 239 -12.16 15.26 0.56
C GLY A 239 -11.54 14.19 -0.35
N ARG A 240 -10.44 13.54 0.05
CA ARG A 240 -9.76 12.52 -0.76
C ARG A 240 -10.35 11.13 -0.54
N PRO A 241 -10.67 10.40 -1.62
CA PRO A 241 -11.16 9.03 -1.57
C PRO A 241 -9.99 8.04 -1.52
N HIS A 242 -10.28 6.74 -1.66
CA HIS A 242 -9.26 5.70 -1.66
C HIS A 242 -8.23 5.86 -2.80
N LEU A 243 -8.68 6.17 -4.02
CA LEU A 243 -7.78 6.35 -5.19
C LEU A 243 -7.14 7.76 -5.21
N MET A 244 -6.57 8.19 -4.09
CA MET A 244 -5.92 9.50 -4.00
C MET A 244 -4.62 9.62 -4.81
N VAL A 245 -4.07 8.51 -5.29
CA VAL A 245 -2.81 8.47 -6.06
C VAL A 245 -2.99 8.85 -7.53
N ALA A 246 -4.21 8.88 -8.05
CA ALA A 246 -4.46 9.12 -9.48
C ALA A 246 -5.49 10.24 -9.76
N GLY A 247 -6.25 10.68 -8.77
CA GLY A 247 -7.31 11.67 -8.95
C GLY A 247 -6.81 13.12 -8.92
N PRO A 248 -7.68 14.11 -9.22
CA PRO A 248 -7.31 15.53 -9.23
C PRO A 248 -6.54 15.97 -7.98
N GLY A 249 -5.40 16.67 -8.14
CA GLY A 249 -4.55 17.15 -7.04
C GLY A 249 -3.63 16.08 -6.42
N TRP A 250 -3.42 14.96 -7.09
CA TRP A 250 -2.44 13.94 -6.69
C TRP A 250 -1.02 14.51 -6.63
N GLU A 251 -0.72 15.54 -7.42
CA GLU A 251 0.60 16.16 -7.50
C GLU A 251 1.07 16.75 -6.16
N GLU A 252 0.17 17.41 -5.45
CA GLU A 252 0.44 17.96 -4.12
C GLU A 252 0.80 16.85 -3.12
N ILE A 253 0.05 15.75 -3.15
CA ILE A 253 0.30 14.60 -2.29
C ILE A 253 1.65 13.95 -2.63
N ALA A 254 1.96 13.84 -3.93
CA ALA A 254 3.21 13.26 -4.39
C ALA A 254 4.42 14.13 -4.00
N ASP A 255 4.33 15.44 -4.12
CA ASP A 255 5.41 16.33 -3.72
C ASP A 255 5.63 16.31 -2.20
N HIS A 256 4.57 16.35 -1.42
CA HIS A 256 4.66 16.25 0.04
C HIS A 256 5.26 14.90 0.48
N ALA A 257 4.80 13.78 -0.10
CA ALA A 257 5.34 12.46 0.19
C ALA A 257 6.85 12.38 -0.07
N LEU A 258 7.30 12.95 -1.18
CA LEU A 258 8.72 12.98 -1.54
C LEU A 258 9.53 13.89 -0.60
N GLU A 259 9.05 15.10 -0.33
CA GLU A 259 9.72 16.07 0.54
C GLU A 259 9.89 15.52 1.95
N TRP A 260 8.81 14.94 2.51
CA TRP A 260 8.88 14.30 3.82
C TRP A 260 9.88 13.14 3.84
N ALA A 261 9.82 12.25 2.85
CA ALA A 261 10.70 11.09 2.79
C ALA A 261 12.18 11.49 2.68
N LEU A 262 12.50 12.51 1.88
CA LEU A 262 13.87 13.02 1.74
C LEU A 262 14.38 13.69 3.01
N SER A 263 13.51 14.41 3.73
CA SER A 263 13.90 15.10 4.99
C SER A 263 14.18 14.12 6.13
N HIS A 264 13.55 12.92 6.10
CA HIS A 264 13.67 11.91 7.16
C HIS A 264 14.56 10.70 6.76
N ALA A 265 14.95 10.61 5.49
CA ALA A 265 15.82 9.52 5.02
C ALA A 265 17.16 9.55 5.76
N GLY A 266 17.47 8.48 6.49
CA GLY A 266 18.70 8.36 7.29
C GLY A 266 18.53 8.64 8.78
N GLU A 267 17.37 9.08 9.25
CA GLU A 267 17.01 9.14 10.67
C GLU A 267 16.66 7.73 11.19
N ARG A 268 17.62 6.81 11.19
CA ARG A 268 17.47 5.57 11.97
C ARG A 268 17.67 5.92 13.44
N GLY A 269 16.83 5.37 14.33
CA GLY A 269 16.89 5.63 15.76
C GLY A 269 18.34 5.57 16.28
N ALA A 270 18.72 6.53 17.10
CA ALA A 270 20.09 6.75 17.59
C ALA A 270 20.55 5.70 18.62
N THR A 271 20.32 4.40 18.34
CA THR A 271 20.69 3.30 19.24
C THR A 271 21.38 2.16 18.49
N GLY A 272 22.51 2.43 17.84
CA GLY A 272 23.22 1.35 17.13
C GLY A 272 24.67 1.62 16.77
N SER A 273 25.37 2.51 17.47
CA SER A 273 26.83 2.62 17.31
C SER A 273 27.53 2.45 18.66
N ASN A 274 27.54 1.21 19.17
CA ASN A 274 28.60 0.74 20.10
C ASN A 274 28.43 -0.78 20.31
N ALA A 275 28.97 -1.55 19.37
CA ALA A 275 29.51 -2.88 19.65
C ALA A 275 30.76 -3.06 18.78
N SER A 276 31.87 -2.69 19.36
CA SER A 276 33.21 -3.07 18.94
C SER A 276 33.45 -4.55 19.13
#